data_ee1a9449ba26117a57a57119bb318ff6
#
_entry.id   ee1a9449ba26117a57a57119bb318ff6
#
_cell.length_a   1.000
_cell.length_b   1.000
_cell.length_c   1.000
_cell.angle_alpha   90.00
_cell.angle_beta   90.00
_cell.angle_gamma   90.00
#
_symmetry.space_group_name_H-M   'P 1'
#
loop_
_entity.id
_entity.type
_entity.pdbx_description
1 polymer ?
#
loop_
_entity_poly.entity_id
_entity_poly.type
_entity_poly.pdbx_seq_one_letter_code
_entity_poly.pdbx_strand_id
1 'polypeptide(L)'
;NSLYSRGMESIRELYRIGHGPSSSHTMGPRNAAEHFFSLYPSAQHYEVSLYGSLASTGKGHLTDAAIREVFSSHGDEEKAAHPNALVIKEDDGGMEQTYYSVGGGKIVIEGEVEDPSAHPYPPQFSTMRSILEYCAKEGLQLWEFVLECEGNEIIPYIEEVWTVMEEAVARGLCGEGVLPGGLKLARKAS
;
A
#
# COMPACT_ATOMS: atom_id res chain seq x y z
N ASN A 1 -13.02 16.21 16.21
CA ASN A 1 -13.03 15.26 17.34
C ASN A 1 -13.74 13.95 16.97
N SER A 2 -13.26 13.23 15.97
CA SER A 2 -13.86 11.94 15.59
C SER A 2 -12.83 10.87 15.19
N LEU A 3 -11.60 10.94 15.68
CA LEU A 3 -10.59 9.91 15.42
C LEU A 3 -10.74 8.65 16.30
N TYR A 4 -11.59 8.67 17.33
CA TYR A 4 -11.78 7.56 18.29
C TYR A 4 -13.10 6.79 18.11
N SER A 5 -13.91 7.10 17.09
CA SER A 5 -15.19 6.40 16.88
C SER A 5 -15.14 5.33 15.78
N ARG A 6 -13.99 5.17 15.12
CA ARG A 6 -13.81 4.14 14.09
C ARG A 6 -13.21 2.89 14.71
N GLY A 7 -13.67 1.71 14.27
CA GLY A 7 -13.07 0.44 14.63
C GLY A 7 -11.64 0.31 14.07
N MET A 8 -10.96 -0.78 14.42
CA MET A 8 -9.66 -1.09 13.84
C MET A 8 -9.81 -1.48 12.36
N GLU A 9 -8.82 -1.13 11.57
CA GLU A 9 -8.74 -1.52 10.16
C GLU A 9 -8.64 -3.05 10.01
N SER A 10 -9.07 -3.55 8.86
CA SER A 10 -8.88 -4.94 8.47
C SER A 10 -7.40 -5.31 8.46
N ILE A 11 -7.08 -6.58 8.78
CA ILE A 11 -5.72 -7.11 8.63
C ILE A 11 -5.27 -7.15 7.17
N ARG A 12 -6.19 -7.04 6.19
CA ARG A 12 -5.84 -6.81 4.78
C ARG A 12 -5.08 -5.49 4.58
N GLU A 13 -5.40 -4.49 5.39
CA GLU A 13 -4.71 -3.21 5.37
C GLU A 13 -3.30 -3.27 5.96
N LEU A 14 -3.03 -4.25 6.83
CA LEU A 14 -1.72 -4.51 7.41
C LEU A 14 -0.80 -5.30 6.47
N TYR A 15 -1.35 -6.36 5.83
CA TYR A 15 -0.61 -7.28 4.98
C TYR A 15 -0.93 -7.05 3.51
N ARG A 16 -0.34 -6.03 2.90
CA ARG A 16 -0.48 -5.79 1.47
C ARG A 16 0.63 -6.48 0.69
N ILE A 17 0.24 -7.21 -0.36
CA ILE A 17 1.15 -7.83 -1.30
C ILE A 17 1.56 -6.78 -2.35
N GLY A 18 2.87 -6.69 -2.63
CA GLY A 18 3.39 -5.77 -3.63
C GLY A 18 4.91 -5.88 -3.80
N HIS A 19 5.43 -5.15 -4.79
CA HIS A 19 6.87 -5.10 -5.06
C HIS A 19 7.52 -3.95 -4.29
N GLY A 20 8.64 -4.28 -3.58
CA GLY A 20 9.48 -3.28 -2.93
C GLY A 20 10.36 -2.50 -3.93
N PRO A 21 11.34 -1.76 -3.41
CA PRO A 21 11.91 -1.93 -2.06
C PRO A 21 11.19 -1.18 -0.92
N SER A 22 10.20 -0.32 -1.20
CA SER A 22 9.56 0.51 -0.17
C SER A 22 8.04 0.46 -0.29
N SER A 23 7.34 0.28 0.82
CA SER A 23 5.87 0.32 0.81
C SER A 23 5.33 1.72 0.53
N SER A 24 5.90 2.76 1.13
CA SER A 24 5.44 4.15 0.95
C SER A 24 5.97 4.83 -0.31
N HIS A 25 7.16 4.44 -0.79
CA HIS A 25 7.84 5.11 -1.92
C HIS A 25 7.80 4.29 -3.22
N THR A 26 7.41 3.01 -3.17
CA THR A 26 7.30 2.15 -4.35
C THR A 26 5.87 1.67 -4.51
N MET A 27 5.34 0.92 -3.52
CA MET A 27 3.99 0.33 -3.61
C MET A 27 2.89 1.40 -3.62
N GLY A 28 2.94 2.40 -2.72
CA GLY A 28 1.94 3.46 -2.68
C GLY A 28 1.80 4.22 -4.01
N PRO A 29 2.89 4.79 -4.55
CA PRO A 29 2.86 5.44 -5.86
C PRO A 29 2.42 4.52 -7.01
N ARG A 30 2.83 3.23 -7.01
CA ARG A 30 2.36 2.25 -7.99
C ARG A 30 0.84 2.06 -7.90
N ASN A 31 0.32 1.83 -6.69
CA ASN A 31 -1.12 1.64 -6.46
C ASN A 31 -1.92 2.87 -6.90
N ALA A 32 -1.39 4.09 -6.67
CA ALA A 32 -2.02 5.32 -7.16
C ALA A 32 -2.04 5.38 -8.69
N ALA A 33 -0.95 5.01 -9.35
CA ALA A 33 -0.88 4.95 -10.80
C ALA A 33 -1.84 3.90 -11.37
N GLU A 34 -1.90 2.70 -10.79
CA GLU A 34 -2.83 1.63 -11.18
C GLU A 34 -4.29 2.06 -11.00
N HIS A 35 -4.61 2.71 -9.88
CA HIS A 35 -5.95 3.26 -9.64
C HIS A 35 -6.32 4.30 -10.68
N PHE A 36 -5.46 5.30 -10.94
CA PHE A 36 -5.73 6.33 -11.95
C PHE A 36 -5.87 5.74 -13.36
N PHE A 37 -4.98 4.80 -13.72
CA PHE A 37 -5.05 4.11 -15.01
C PHE A 37 -6.36 3.33 -15.17
N SER A 38 -6.87 2.71 -14.10
CA SER A 38 -8.13 1.99 -14.14
C SER A 38 -9.34 2.90 -14.42
N LEU A 39 -9.27 4.16 -13.99
CA LEU A 39 -10.31 5.17 -14.24
C LEU A 39 -10.22 5.77 -15.66
N TYR A 40 -9.00 5.92 -16.18
CA TYR A 40 -8.73 6.61 -17.44
C TYR A 40 -7.83 5.78 -18.38
N PRO A 41 -8.23 4.57 -18.78
CA PRO A 41 -7.38 3.65 -19.55
C PRO A 41 -7.17 4.08 -21.00
N SER A 42 -7.93 5.04 -21.50
CA SER A 42 -7.86 5.55 -22.87
C SER A 42 -6.97 6.77 -23.04
N ALA A 43 -6.45 7.33 -21.96
CA ALA A 43 -5.54 8.48 -22.01
C ALA A 43 -4.25 8.12 -22.76
N GLN A 44 -3.77 9.06 -23.60
CA GLN A 44 -2.57 8.84 -24.40
C GLN A 44 -1.29 9.19 -23.63
N HIS A 45 -1.40 10.15 -22.70
CA HIS A 45 -0.31 10.64 -21.87
C HIS A 45 -0.77 10.89 -20.45
N TYR A 46 0.12 10.70 -19.50
CA TYR A 46 -0.09 10.97 -18.07
C TYR A 46 1.03 11.87 -17.55
N GLU A 47 0.67 13.01 -16.96
CA GLU A 47 1.62 13.82 -16.20
C GLU A 47 1.57 13.39 -14.73
N VAL A 48 2.73 13.05 -14.15
CA VAL A 48 2.84 12.66 -12.74
C VAL A 48 3.76 13.62 -12.00
N SER A 49 3.20 14.34 -11.04
CA SER A 49 3.95 15.24 -10.16
C SER A 49 4.19 14.59 -8.81
N LEU A 50 5.45 14.35 -8.47
CA LEU A 50 5.87 13.82 -7.18
C LEU A 50 6.22 14.95 -6.21
N TYR A 51 5.90 14.76 -4.93
CA TYR A 51 6.03 15.79 -3.93
C TYR A 51 6.81 15.29 -2.69
N GLY A 52 7.60 16.17 -2.06
CA GLY A 52 8.30 15.97 -0.80
C GLY A 52 9.28 14.81 -0.79
N SER A 53 9.10 13.84 0.12
CA SER A 53 10.04 12.72 0.21
C SER A 53 9.94 11.77 -0.99
N LEU A 54 8.78 11.68 -1.65
CA LEU A 54 8.66 10.96 -2.92
C LEU A 54 9.54 11.58 -4.00
N ALA A 55 9.57 12.91 -4.09
CA ALA A 55 10.42 13.63 -5.04
C ALA A 55 11.91 13.56 -4.65
N SER A 56 12.24 13.73 -3.35
CA SER A 56 13.63 13.83 -2.90
C SER A 56 14.36 12.49 -2.83
N THR A 57 13.65 11.40 -2.55
CA THR A 57 14.22 10.06 -2.36
C THR A 57 13.70 9.02 -3.34
N GLY A 58 12.78 9.39 -4.20
CA GLY A 58 12.07 8.47 -5.12
C GLY A 58 12.99 7.68 -6.03
N LYS A 59 14.04 8.32 -6.58
CA LYS A 59 15.04 7.61 -7.41
C LYS A 59 15.74 6.48 -6.65
N GLY A 60 16.06 6.69 -5.36
CA GLY A 60 16.66 5.65 -4.51
C GLY A 60 15.71 4.52 -4.15
N HIS A 61 14.41 4.77 -4.18
CA HIS A 61 13.36 3.82 -3.88
C HIS A 61 12.63 3.28 -5.11
N LEU A 62 13.12 3.61 -6.32
CA LEU A 62 12.51 3.19 -7.60
C LEU A 62 11.05 3.64 -7.77
N THR A 63 10.69 4.79 -7.19
CA THR A 63 9.34 5.36 -7.29
C THR A 63 8.96 5.65 -8.73
N ASP A 64 9.84 6.32 -9.45
CA ASP A 64 9.69 6.63 -10.88
C ASP A 64 9.58 5.36 -11.72
N ALA A 65 10.42 4.36 -11.46
CA ALA A 65 10.37 3.09 -12.18
C ALA A 65 9.04 2.35 -11.94
N ALA A 66 8.54 2.34 -10.70
CA ALA A 66 7.28 1.69 -10.36
C ALA A 66 6.06 2.36 -11.03
N ILE A 67 6.05 3.69 -11.12
CA ILE A 67 5.01 4.45 -11.82
C ILE A 67 5.10 4.23 -13.33
N ARG A 68 6.31 4.30 -13.90
CA ARG A 68 6.56 4.08 -15.34
C ARG A 68 6.17 2.68 -15.77
N GLU A 69 6.35 1.66 -14.94
CA GLU A 69 5.93 0.29 -15.25
C GLU A 69 4.42 0.21 -15.49
N VAL A 70 3.61 0.96 -14.72
CA VAL A 70 2.15 1.04 -14.91
C VAL A 70 1.81 1.76 -16.21
N PHE A 71 2.47 2.91 -16.46
CA PHE A 71 2.20 3.74 -17.65
C PHE A 71 3.09 3.43 -18.85
N SER A 72 3.88 2.35 -18.83
CA SER A 72 4.91 2.03 -19.84
C SER A 72 4.42 1.90 -21.30
N SER A 73 3.12 1.91 -21.51
CA SER A 73 2.52 2.02 -22.84
C SER A 73 2.18 3.46 -23.27
N HIS A 74 2.36 4.47 -22.40
CA HIS A 74 1.90 5.85 -22.64
C HIS A 74 2.82 6.87 -21.91
N GLY A 75 3.51 7.68 -22.62
CA GLY A 75 4.40 8.82 -22.37
C GLY A 75 4.66 9.41 -20.97
N ASP A 76 5.77 10.18 -20.89
CA ASP A 76 6.39 10.71 -19.67
C ASP A 76 6.29 12.21 -19.52
N GLU A 77 6.16 12.77 -18.27
CA GLU A 77 6.96 13.90 -17.74
C GLU A 77 6.78 14.12 -16.23
N GLU A 78 7.85 14.63 -15.54
CA GLU A 78 7.97 14.71 -14.07
C GLU A 78 8.14 16.15 -13.59
N LYS A 79 7.38 16.60 -12.57
CA LYS A 79 7.58 17.87 -11.85
C LYS A 79 7.36 17.71 -10.33
N ALA A 80 8.11 18.46 -9.50
CA ALA A 80 8.21 18.23 -8.05
C ALA A 80 7.75 19.40 -7.18
N ALA A 81 6.94 19.17 -6.12
CA ALA A 81 6.86 19.87 -4.81
C ALA A 81 5.73 19.41 -3.84
N HIS A 82 6.06 19.03 -2.59
CA HIS A 82 5.27 18.76 -1.35
C HIS A 82 5.22 17.31 -0.81
N PRO A 83 5.09 17.05 0.57
CA PRO A 83 5.49 15.77 1.19
C PRO A 83 4.52 14.60 0.93
N ASN A 84 5.07 13.50 0.39
CA ASN A 84 4.42 12.20 0.17
C ASN A 84 3.11 12.22 -0.65
N ALA A 85 2.88 13.27 -1.42
CA ALA A 85 1.78 13.36 -2.36
C ALA A 85 2.27 13.08 -3.79
N LEU A 86 1.39 12.55 -4.61
CA LEU A 86 1.53 12.54 -6.05
C LEU A 86 0.23 13.02 -6.70
N VAL A 87 0.37 13.81 -7.74
CA VAL A 87 -0.74 14.27 -8.57
C VAL A 87 -0.60 13.63 -9.93
N ILE A 88 -1.65 13.01 -10.41
CA ILE A 88 -1.69 12.40 -11.73
C ILE A 88 -2.75 13.13 -12.55
N LYS A 89 -2.37 13.51 -13.76
CA LYS A 89 -3.22 14.19 -14.74
C LYS A 89 -3.24 13.45 -16.06
N GLU A 90 -4.34 13.56 -16.74
CA GLU A 90 -4.47 13.26 -18.15
C GLU A 90 -4.10 14.51 -18.99
N ASP A 91 -3.30 14.33 -20.04
CA ASP A 91 -2.65 15.43 -20.80
C ASP A 91 -3.63 16.33 -21.58
N ASP A 92 -4.78 15.84 -21.97
CA ASP A 92 -5.76 16.57 -22.82
C ASP A 92 -6.67 17.55 -22.04
N GLY A 93 -6.20 18.09 -20.89
CA GLY A 93 -6.99 18.96 -20.03
C GLY A 93 -8.08 18.21 -19.28
N GLY A 94 -7.89 16.91 -19.14
CA GLY A 94 -8.77 15.96 -18.50
C GLY A 94 -8.71 16.01 -16.98
N MET A 95 -8.94 14.87 -16.38
CA MET A 95 -9.06 14.74 -14.93
C MET A 95 -7.71 14.76 -14.24
N GLU A 96 -7.69 15.40 -13.08
CA GLU A 96 -6.55 15.45 -12.16
C GLU A 96 -6.94 14.81 -10.84
N GLN A 97 -6.08 13.97 -10.27
CA GLN A 97 -6.32 13.36 -8.97
C GLN A 97 -5.07 13.44 -8.10
N THR A 98 -5.27 13.91 -6.87
CA THR A 98 -4.23 13.92 -5.84
C THR A 98 -4.31 12.66 -4.98
N TYR A 99 -3.17 12.03 -4.76
CA TYR A 99 -3.00 10.86 -3.93
C TYR A 99 -1.98 11.13 -2.83
N TYR A 100 -2.21 10.57 -1.66
CA TYR A 100 -1.28 10.60 -0.54
C TYR A 100 -0.83 9.18 -0.20
N SER A 101 0.47 8.91 -0.26
CA SER A 101 1.04 7.66 0.24
C SER A 101 1.22 7.75 1.75
N VAL A 102 0.41 7.00 2.49
CA VAL A 102 0.34 7.05 3.96
C VAL A 102 1.06 5.91 4.66
N GLY A 103 1.77 5.08 3.91
CA GLY A 103 2.56 3.95 4.41
C GLY A 103 1.89 2.59 4.18
N GLY A 104 2.64 1.51 4.34
CA GLY A 104 2.14 0.15 4.09
C GLY A 104 1.64 -0.13 2.67
N GLY A 105 1.96 0.72 1.68
CA GLY A 105 1.37 0.67 0.34
C GLY A 105 -0.04 1.28 0.25
N LYS A 106 -0.59 1.81 1.36
CA LYS A 106 -1.90 2.48 1.37
C LYS A 106 -1.80 3.84 0.70
N ILE A 107 -2.79 4.13 -0.12
CA ILE A 107 -3.04 5.46 -0.69
C ILE A 107 -4.32 6.04 -0.11
N VAL A 108 -4.35 7.34 0.05
CA VAL A 108 -5.54 8.13 0.34
C VAL A 108 -5.78 9.04 -0.85
N ILE A 109 -6.99 9.08 -1.35
CA ILE A 109 -7.40 9.86 -2.51
C ILE A 109 -8.06 11.14 -2.00
N GLU A 110 -7.59 12.30 -2.51
CA GLU A 110 -8.17 13.57 -2.11
C GLU A 110 -9.65 13.65 -2.53
N GLY A 111 -10.51 13.94 -1.54
CA GLY A 111 -11.95 14.05 -1.76
C GLY A 111 -12.73 12.75 -1.63
N GLU A 112 -12.08 11.61 -1.50
CA GLU A 112 -12.79 10.36 -1.22
C GLU A 112 -13.11 10.17 0.27
N VAL A 113 -14.27 9.55 0.52
CA VAL A 113 -14.70 9.14 1.85
C VAL A 113 -14.28 7.69 2.04
N GLU A 114 -13.57 7.42 3.14
CA GLU A 114 -13.11 6.08 3.48
C GLU A 114 -14.29 5.11 3.61
N ASP A 115 -14.16 3.91 2.99
CA ASP A 115 -15.17 2.87 3.05
C ASP A 115 -15.33 2.36 4.50
N PRO A 116 -16.53 2.39 5.09
CA PRO A 116 -16.78 1.82 6.42
C PRO A 116 -16.41 0.33 6.53
N SER A 117 -16.44 -0.43 5.43
CA SER A 117 -16.06 -1.86 5.41
C SER A 117 -14.57 -2.08 5.65
N ALA A 118 -13.74 -1.05 5.51
CA ALA A 118 -12.32 -1.11 5.86
C ALA A 118 -12.07 -1.27 7.38
N HIS A 119 -13.11 -1.12 8.21
CA HIS A 119 -13.04 -1.23 9.68
C HIS A 119 -13.96 -2.34 10.22
N PRO A 120 -13.65 -3.62 9.97
CA PRO A 120 -14.50 -4.74 10.37
C PRO A 120 -14.58 -4.95 11.88
N TYR A 121 -13.63 -4.40 12.65
CA TYR A 121 -13.60 -4.54 14.10
C TYR A 121 -14.43 -3.45 14.77
N PRO A 122 -15.48 -3.83 15.54
CA PRO A 122 -16.29 -2.87 16.25
C PRO A 122 -15.48 -1.97 17.21
N PRO A 123 -15.86 -0.68 17.39
CA PRO A 123 -15.10 0.29 18.19
C PRO A 123 -14.85 -0.11 19.66
N GLN A 124 -15.71 -0.95 20.25
CA GLN A 124 -15.51 -1.46 21.61
C GLN A 124 -14.27 -2.34 21.75
N PHE A 125 -13.74 -2.89 20.65
CA PHE A 125 -12.53 -3.71 20.63
C PHE A 125 -11.27 -2.92 20.30
N SER A 126 -11.23 -1.66 20.69
CA SER A 126 -10.08 -0.77 20.45
C SER A 126 -8.84 -1.08 21.30
N THR A 127 -8.92 -2.01 22.24
CA THR A 127 -7.82 -2.42 23.12
C THR A 127 -7.71 -3.94 23.18
N MET A 128 -6.48 -4.45 23.33
CA MET A 128 -6.25 -5.88 23.55
C MET A 128 -7.00 -6.41 24.80
N ARG A 129 -7.16 -5.59 25.84
CA ARG A 129 -7.92 -5.96 27.03
C ARG A 129 -9.38 -6.27 26.69
N SER A 130 -10.06 -5.40 25.96
CA SER A 130 -11.46 -5.62 25.58
C SER A 130 -11.64 -6.84 24.68
N ILE A 131 -10.66 -7.11 23.81
CA ILE A 131 -10.65 -8.33 22.97
C ILE A 131 -10.50 -9.58 23.84
N LEU A 132 -9.53 -9.59 24.75
CA LEU A 132 -9.31 -10.76 25.63
C LEU A 132 -10.49 -11.02 26.58
N GLU A 133 -11.11 -9.98 27.11
CA GLU A 133 -12.32 -10.10 27.95
C GLU A 133 -13.49 -10.70 27.14
N TYR A 134 -13.66 -10.25 25.90
CA TYR A 134 -14.67 -10.80 24.99
C TYR A 134 -14.38 -12.26 24.66
N CYS A 135 -13.16 -12.59 24.23
CA CYS A 135 -12.77 -13.97 23.93
C CYS A 135 -12.95 -14.89 25.12
N ALA A 136 -12.56 -14.45 26.32
CA ALA A 136 -12.75 -15.25 27.53
C ALA A 136 -14.23 -15.50 27.87
N LYS A 137 -15.08 -14.49 27.67
CA LYS A 137 -16.54 -14.60 27.90
C LYS A 137 -17.21 -15.55 26.91
N GLU A 138 -16.87 -15.45 25.64
CA GLU A 138 -17.49 -16.24 24.58
C GLU A 138 -16.78 -17.61 24.32
N GLY A 139 -15.67 -17.87 25.02
CA GLY A 139 -14.91 -19.10 24.87
C GLY A 139 -14.10 -19.19 23.57
N LEU A 140 -13.74 -18.05 22.98
CA LEU A 140 -13.05 -17.93 21.71
C LEU A 140 -11.54 -17.88 21.89
N GLN A 141 -10.81 -18.42 20.89
CA GLN A 141 -9.42 -18.11 20.66
C GLN A 141 -9.31 -16.77 19.89
N LEU A 142 -8.13 -16.12 19.93
CA LEU A 142 -7.94 -14.84 19.22
C LEU A 142 -8.17 -14.94 17.71
N TRP A 143 -7.78 -16.05 17.09
CA TRP A 143 -7.99 -16.24 15.66
C TRP A 143 -9.49 -16.42 15.31
N GLU A 144 -10.28 -17.00 16.20
CA GLU A 144 -11.73 -17.14 16.02
C GLU A 144 -12.42 -15.76 16.09
N PHE A 145 -11.98 -14.91 17.04
CA PHE A 145 -12.40 -13.50 17.09
C PHE A 145 -12.08 -12.75 15.78
N VAL A 146 -10.89 -12.99 15.21
CA VAL A 146 -10.54 -12.39 13.92
C VAL A 146 -11.51 -12.85 12.83
N LEU A 147 -11.84 -14.15 12.77
CA LEU A 147 -12.81 -14.66 11.80
C LEU A 147 -14.21 -14.10 11.99
N GLU A 148 -14.64 -13.87 13.24
CA GLU A 148 -15.94 -13.21 13.50
C GLU A 148 -15.99 -11.78 12.93
N CYS A 149 -14.88 -11.03 13.02
CA CYS A 149 -14.80 -9.66 12.54
C CYS A 149 -14.56 -9.56 11.03
N GLU A 150 -13.63 -10.34 10.49
CA GLU A 150 -13.17 -10.27 9.09
C GLU A 150 -13.99 -11.16 8.14
N GLY A 151 -14.70 -12.15 8.69
CA GLY A 151 -15.32 -13.20 7.90
C GLY A 151 -14.33 -14.25 7.40
N ASN A 152 -14.88 -15.37 6.88
CA ASN A 152 -14.04 -16.49 6.41
C ASN A 152 -13.21 -16.16 5.17
N GLU A 153 -13.57 -15.12 4.44
CA GLU A 153 -12.83 -14.64 3.26
C GLU A 153 -11.41 -14.14 3.58
N ILE A 154 -11.09 -13.95 4.86
CA ILE A 154 -9.74 -13.59 5.28
C ILE A 154 -8.78 -14.77 5.17
N ILE A 155 -9.24 -16.02 5.28
CA ILE A 155 -8.39 -17.22 5.26
C ILE A 155 -7.63 -17.34 3.95
N PRO A 156 -8.28 -17.40 2.77
CA PRO A 156 -7.55 -17.49 1.50
C PRO A 156 -6.62 -16.30 1.26
N TYR A 157 -6.98 -15.12 1.75
CA TYR A 157 -6.09 -13.95 1.68
C TYR A 157 -4.79 -14.14 2.50
N ILE A 158 -4.89 -14.66 3.73
CA ILE A 158 -3.73 -14.94 4.59
C ILE A 158 -2.87 -16.07 4.00
N GLU A 159 -3.47 -17.08 3.38
CA GLU A 159 -2.76 -18.15 2.68
C GLU A 159 -1.97 -17.59 1.48
N GLU A 160 -2.54 -16.65 0.73
CA GLU A 160 -1.84 -15.95 -0.34
C GLU A 160 -0.65 -15.13 0.21
N VAL A 161 -0.88 -14.34 1.26
CA VAL A 161 0.19 -13.57 1.94
C VAL A 161 1.31 -14.48 2.39
N TRP A 162 0.98 -15.63 2.99
CA TRP A 162 1.97 -16.63 3.43
C TRP A 162 2.79 -17.16 2.27
N THR A 163 2.14 -17.56 1.17
CA THR A 163 2.80 -18.07 -0.05
C THR A 163 3.79 -17.04 -0.61
N VAL A 164 3.36 -15.79 -0.75
CA VAL A 164 4.23 -14.69 -1.23
C VAL A 164 5.41 -14.46 -0.28
N MET A 165 5.19 -14.57 1.04
CA MET A 165 6.24 -14.44 2.05
C MET A 165 7.28 -15.56 1.93
N GLU A 166 6.86 -16.82 1.82
CA GLU A 166 7.76 -17.97 1.65
C GLU A 166 8.60 -17.84 0.37
N GLU A 167 7.98 -17.47 -0.73
CA GLU A 167 8.69 -17.22 -1.98
C GLU A 167 9.68 -16.06 -1.88
N ALA A 168 9.32 -14.97 -1.19
CA ALA A 168 10.21 -13.83 -0.97
C ALA A 168 11.43 -14.22 -0.14
N VAL A 169 11.24 -15.01 0.91
CA VAL A 169 12.32 -15.57 1.74
C VAL A 169 13.22 -16.47 0.90
N ALA A 170 12.65 -17.39 0.13
CA ALA A 170 13.41 -18.30 -0.73
C ALA A 170 14.27 -17.55 -1.75
N ARG A 171 13.68 -16.56 -2.44
CA ARG A 171 14.41 -15.67 -3.36
C ARG A 171 15.52 -14.90 -2.66
N GLY A 172 15.24 -14.41 -1.44
CA GLY A 172 16.21 -13.64 -0.65
C GLY A 172 17.42 -14.47 -0.24
N LEU A 173 17.19 -15.72 0.18
CA LEU A 173 18.26 -16.66 0.57
C LEU A 173 19.14 -17.08 -0.60
N CYS A 174 18.58 -17.20 -1.81
CA CYS A 174 19.32 -17.57 -3.01
C CYS A 174 19.89 -16.36 -3.76
N GLY A 175 19.52 -15.13 -3.38
CA GLY A 175 19.88 -13.91 -4.11
C GLY A 175 21.34 -13.51 -3.88
N GLU A 176 22.09 -13.36 -4.97
CA GLU A 176 23.44 -12.82 -4.98
C GLU A 176 23.48 -11.40 -5.58
N GLY A 177 24.61 -10.71 -5.45
CA GLY A 177 24.85 -9.41 -6.04
C GLY A 177 24.84 -8.25 -5.05
N VAL A 178 24.51 -7.07 -5.53
CA VAL A 178 24.53 -5.83 -4.75
C VAL A 178 23.13 -5.29 -4.60
N LEU A 179 22.77 -4.84 -3.40
CA LEU A 179 21.50 -4.16 -3.17
C LEU A 179 21.44 -2.85 -3.97
N PRO A 180 20.31 -2.50 -4.58
CA PRO A 180 20.15 -1.22 -5.24
C PRO A 180 20.32 -0.08 -4.24
N GLY A 181 20.95 1.01 -4.69
CA GLY A 181 21.20 2.20 -3.87
C GLY A 181 22.67 2.62 -3.84
N GLY A 182 22.93 3.82 -3.32
CA GLY A 182 24.26 4.45 -3.33
C GLY A 182 25.30 3.74 -2.46
N LEU A 183 24.89 2.95 -1.48
CA LEU A 183 25.80 2.28 -0.54
C LEU A 183 26.47 1.02 -1.11
N LYS A 184 26.01 0.50 -2.25
CA LYS A 184 26.55 -0.70 -2.92
C LYS A 184 26.76 -1.89 -1.98
N LEU A 185 25.83 -2.12 -1.08
CA LEU A 185 25.90 -3.22 -0.12
C LEU A 185 25.75 -4.57 -0.83
N ALA A 186 26.70 -5.47 -0.58
CA ALA A 186 26.56 -6.84 -1.06
C ALA A 186 25.41 -7.55 -0.36
N ARG A 187 24.63 -8.33 -1.10
CA ARG A 187 23.69 -9.27 -0.53
C ARG A 187 24.48 -10.34 0.20
N LYS A 188 24.10 -10.59 1.45
CA LYS A 188 24.62 -11.72 2.21
C LYS A 188 23.40 -12.51 2.68
N ALA A 189 23.15 -13.61 2.01
CA ALA A 189 22.44 -14.73 2.60
C ALA A 189 23.53 -15.67 3.15
N SER A 190 23.76 -15.64 4.44
CA SER A 190 24.69 -16.57 5.11
C SER A 190 23.92 -17.68 5.76
#